data_258e051d754d0883c3dc5f3f61b04a4b
#
_entry.id   258e051d754d0883c3dc5f3f61b04a4b
#
_cell.length_a   1.000
_cell.length_b   1.000
_cell.length_c   1.000
_cell.angle_alpha   90.00
_cell.angle_beta   90.00
_cell.angle_gamma   90.00
#
_symmetry.space_group_name_H-M   'P 1'
#
loop_
_entity.id
_entity.type
_entity.pdbx_description
1 polymer ?
#
loop_
_entity_poly.entity_id
_entity_poly.type
_entity_poly.pdbx_seq_one_letter_code
_entity_poly.pdbx_strand_id
1 'polypeptide(L)'
;MKNMYQKNELTFALVWIGIYCVLQSLANPLNEWIGITYFASAVFCVLQTVLLFCFLKKNNLFTTYGLCKSSVPVHRFLYYVPLIVLATRNFWNGAAINLPAVDTICYIVCMLCVGFVEEMIFRGFLFKAIAKDNVKMAIVISSVTFGLGHLLNLVNGSGATLSENLLQVTGAVAIGFVFVILYYRGGSILPCVITHSLINMTSVFANETGLTMEKRILFQIILFVIAVGYAFVLTKTLPKQQTVNTNNDVN
;
A
#
# COMPACT_ATOMS: atom_id res chain seq x y z
N MET A 1 6.18 19.38 -11.10
CA MET A 1 5.14 18.40 -10.76
C MET A 1 3.86 18.60 -11.56
N LYS A 2 3.15 19.76 -11.47
CA LYS A 2 1.88 19.99 -12.18
C LYS A 2 1.99 19.77 -13.69
N ASN A 3 2.96 20.38 -14.36
CA ASN A 3 3.14 20.22 -15.82
C ASN A 3 3.41 18.77 -16.26
N MET A 4 4.19 18.01 -15.49
CA MET A 4 4.42 16.59 -15.75
C MET A 4 3.15 15.76 -15.58
N TYR A 5 2.41 16.01 -14.49
CA TYR A 5 1.11 15.37 -14.24
C TYR A 5 0.11 15.63 -15.37
N GLN A 6 -0.03 16.89 -15.79
CA GLN A 6 -0.94 17.27 -16.87
C GLN A 6 -0.53 16.72 -18.23
N LYS A 7 0.78 16.54 -18.48
CA LYS A 7 1.30 16.01 -19.74
C LYS A 7 1.11 14.48 -19.84
N ASN A 8 1.40 13.75 -18.76
CA ASN A 8 1.29 12.29 -18.76
C ASN A 8 1.21 11.75 -17.33
N GLU A 9 0.03 11.28 -16.91
CA GLU A 9 -0.21 10.75 -15.57
C GLU A 9 0.54 9.43 -15.31
N LEU A 10 0.73 8.59 -16.34
CA LEU A 10 1.50 7.36 -16.19
C LEU A 10 2.98 7.65 -15.93
N THR A 11 3.58 8.57 -16.69
CA THR A 11 4.95 9.03 -16.44
C THR A 11 5.06 9.62 -15.02
N PHE A 12 4.06 10.39 -14.58
CA PHE A 12 4.03 10.95 -13.23
C PHE A 12 4.03 9.84 -12.16
N ALA A 13 3.22 8.79 -12.33
CA ALA A 13 3.19 7.64 -11.43
C ALA A 13 4.54 6.91 -11.38
N LEU A 14 5.16 6.64 -12.53
CA LEU A 14 6.46 5.96 -12.62
C LEU A 14 7.58 6.76 -11.97
N VAL A 15 7.58 8.08 -12.13
CA VAL A 15 8.55 8.98 -11.47
C VAL A 15 8.38 8.92 -9.94
N TRP A 16 7.15 8.90 -9.43
CA TRP A 16 6.91 8.77 -7.99
C TRP A 16 7.34 7.41 -7.45
N ILE A 17 7.14 6.31 -8.21
CA ILE A 17 7.67 4.98 -7.85
C ILE A 17 9.20 5.07 -7.74
N GLY A 18 9.87 5.65 -8.75
CA GLY A 18 11.33 5.81 -8.75
C GLY A 18 11.84 6.62 -7.56
N ILE A 19 11.22 7.78 -7.28
CA ILE A 19 11.55 8.63 -6.14
C ILE A 19 11.39 7.85 -4.82
N TYR A 20 10.27 7.14 -4.67
CA TYR A 20 10.00 6.34 -3.47
C TYR A 20 11.09 5.27 -3.28
N CYS A 21 11.38 4.47 -4.31
CA CYS A 21 12.41 3.43 -4.24
C CYS A 21 13.80 4.00 -3.89
N VAL A 22 14.21 5.08 -4.53
CA VAL A 22 15.51 5.72 -4.27
C VAL A 22 15.60 6.23 -2.84
N LEU A 23 14.56 6.92 -2.34
CA LEU A 23 14.58 7.46 -0.97
C LEU A 23 14.57 6.35 0.08
N GLN A 24 13.84 5.25 -0.15
CA GLN A 24 13.87 4.09 0.75
C GLN A 24 15.27 3.43 0.77
N SER A 25 15.92 3.31 -0.39
CA SER A 25 17.28 2.74 -0.46
C SER A 25 18.33 3.64 0.18
N LEU A 26 18.17 4.96 0.12
CA LEU A 26 19.08 5.92 0.77
C LEU A 26 18.84 6.04 2.29
N ALA A 27 17.64 5.69 2.75
CA ALA A 27 17.31 5.82 4.17
C ALA A 27 18.13 4.88 5.07
N ASN A 28 18.39 3.65 4.64
CA ASN A 28 19.10 2.66 5.48
C ASN A 28 20.53 3.08 5.85
N PRO A 29 21.41 3.47 4.91
CA PRO A 29 22.75 3.96 5.29
C PRO A 29 22.69 5.21 6.18
N LEU A 30 21.70 6.07 5.99
CA LEU A 30 21.52 7.26 6.84
C LEU A 30 21.05 6.90 8.25
N ASN A 31 20.16 5.90 8.40
CA ASN A 31 19.75 5.40 9.71
C ASN A 31 20.94 4.85 10.48
N GLU A 32 21.81 4.06 9.83
CA GLU A 32 23.04 3.52 10.41
C GLU A 32 24.01 4.63 10.84
N TRP A 33 24.19 5.64 9.99
CA TRP A 33 25.05 6.79 10.30
C TRP A 33 24.53 7.62 11.47
N ILE A 34 23.20 7.82 11.58
CA ILE A 34 22.55 8.57 12.67
C ILE A 34 22.54 7.74 13.97
N GLY A 35 22.53 6.41 13.87
CA GLY A 35 22.43 5.50 15.02
C GLY A 35 21.01 5.36 15.60
N ILE A 36 19.98 5.80 14.88
CA ILE A 36 18.56 5.61 15.22
C ILE A 36 17.89 4.90 14.08
N THR A 37 17.40 3.70 14.33
CA THR A 37 16.73 2.87 13.33
C THR A 37 15.44 3.55 12.86
N TYR A 38 15.23 3.59 11.54
CA TYR A 38 14.06 4.19 10.88
C TYR A 38 13.92 5.72 10.99
N PHE A 39 14.85 6.48 11.57
CA PHE A 39 14.74 7.93 11.68
C PHE A 39 14.72 8.62 10.30
N ALA A 40 15.73 8.37 9.47
CA ALA A 40 15.81 8.92 8.12
C ALA A 40 14.64 8.42 7.24
N SER A 41 14.26 7.14 7.40
CA SER A 41 13.09 6.57 6.75
C SER A 41 11.81 7.31 7.12
N ALA A 42 11.59 7.60 8.40
CA ALA A 42 10.44 8.36 8.88
C ALA A 42 10.42 9.78 8.30
N VAL A 43 11.58 10.48 8.32
CA VAL A 43 11.70 11.82 7.74
C VAL A 43 11.35 11.82 6.25
N PHE A 44 11.90 10.88 5.47
CA PHE A 44 11.61 10.80 4.04
C PHE A 44 10.15 10.47 3.75
N CYS A 45 9.55 9.54 4.50
CA CYS A 45 8.14 9.19 4.33
C CYS A 45 7.21 10.35 4.73
N VAL A 46 7.51 11.07 5.81
CA VAL A 46 6.75 12.28 6.20
C VAL A 46 6.85 13.35 5.12
N LEU A 47 8.05 13.63 4.61
CA LEU A 47 8.25 14.61 3.53
C LEU A 47 7.46 14.22 2.27
N GLN A 48 7.51 12.95 1.85
CA GLN A 48 6.74 12.45 0.70
C GLN A 48 5.24 12.59 0.94
N THR A 49 4.76 12.23 2.14
CA THR A 49 3.35 12.38 2.53
C THR A 49 2.91 13.84 2.42
N VAL A 50 3.68 14.77 2.99
CA VAL A 50 3.37 16.20 2.93
C VAL A 50 3.39 16.72 1.49
N LEU A 51 4.40 16.35 0.70
CA LEU A 51 4.50 16.76 -0.70
C LEU A 51 3.31 16.26 -1.54
N LEU A 52 2.92 14.97 -1.37
CA LEU A 52 1.77 14.41 -2.05
C LEU A 52 0.47 15.07 -1.61
N PHE A 53 0.27 15.24 -0.30
CA PHE A 53 -0.91 15.88 0.24
C PHE A 53 -1.06 17.32 -0.25
N CYS A 54 0.01 18.11 -0.20
CA CYS A 54 0.03 19.48 -0.72
C CYS A 54 -0.22 19.54 -2.23
N PHE A 55 0.36 18.60 -3.00
CA PHE A 55 0.11 18.50 -4.44
C PHE A 55 -1.36 18.22 -4.74
N LEU A 56 -1.96 17.25 -4.05
CA LEU A 56 -3.37 16.89 -4.21
C LEU A 56 -4.30 18.05 -3.81
N LYS A 57 -4.02 18.69 -2.67
CA LYS A 57 -4.81 19.84 -2.18
C LYS A 57 -4.74 21.01 -3.15
N LYS A 58 -3.52 21.41 -3.56
CA LYS A 58 -3.31 22.56 -4.46
C LYS A 58 -3.98 22.40 -5.83
N ASN A 59 -4.16 21.15 -6.29
CA ASN A 59 -4.75 20.85 -7.60
C ASN A 59 -6.19 20.32 -7.51
N ASN A 60 -6.84 20.36 -6.33
CA ASN A 60 -8.20 19.87 -6.08
C ASN A 60 -8.40 18.39 -6.49
N LEU A 61 -7.40 17.54 -6.24
CA LEU A 61 -7.38 16.15 -6.70
C LEU A 61 -7.83 15.13 -5.63
N PHE A 62 -8.28 15.54 -4.45
CA PHE A 62 -8.68 14.62 -3.38
C PHE A 62 -9.79 13.67 -3.83
N THR A 63 -10.87 14.19 -4.39
CA THR A 63 -11.98 13.36 -4.88
C THR A 63 -11.55 12.52 -6.08
N THR A 64 -10.75 13.10 -6.98
CA THR A 64 -10.21 12.39 -8.15
C THR A 64 -9.47 11.12 -7.76
N TYR A 65 -8.68 11.17 -6.68
CA TYR A 65 -7.90 10.02 -6.20
C TYR A 65 -8.54 9.29 -5.02
N GLY A 66 -9.82 9.54 -4.76
CA GLY A 66 -10.61 8.79 -3.79
C GLY A 66 -10.29 9.09 -2.32
N LEU A 67 -9.65 10.23 -2.01
CA LEU A 67 -9.52 10.73 -0.64
C LEU A 67 -10.85 11.37 -0.20
N CYS A 68 -11.91 10.58 -0.25
CA CYS A 68 -13.29 10.96 0.05
C CYS A 68 -14.03 9.75 0.62
N LYS A 69 -15.25 9.97 1.09
CA LYS A 69 -16.12 8.87 1.52
C LYS A 69 -16.48 7.97 0.33
N SER A 70 -16.62 6.67 0.60
CA SER A 70 -17.11 5.72 -0.39
C SER A 70 -18.53 6.09 -0.84
N SER A 71 -18.80 5.96 -2.13
CA SER A 71 -20.14 6.08 -2.68
C SER A 71 -21.05 4.87 -2.41
N VAL A 72 -20.43 3.78 -1.93
CA VAL A 72 -21.12 2.52 -1.62
C VAL A 72 -21.27 2.40 -0.10
N PRO A 73 -22.45 2.02 0.42
CA PRO A 73 -22.67 1.85 1.84
C PRO A 73 -21.77 0.79 2.46
N VAL A 74 -21.31 1.02 3.70
CA VAL A 74 -20.34 0.17 4.42
C VAL A 74 -20.76 -1.30 4.48
N HIS A 75 -22.05 -1.57 4.68
CA HIS A 75 -22.58 -2.95 4.76
C HIS A 75 -22.36 -3.77 3.48
N ARG A 76 -22.23 -3.11 2.31
CA ARG A 76 -21.94 -3.79 1.03
C ARG A 76 -20.52 -4.36 0.94
N PHE A 77 -19.60 -3.92 1.80
CA PHE A 77 -18.24 -4.42 1.91
C PHE A 77 -18.07 -5.51 2.98
N LEU A 78 -19.16 -6.16 3.38
CA LEU A 78 -19.18 -7.07 4.54
C LEU A 78 -18.60 -6.40 5.79
N TYR A 79 -18.97 -5.14 6.00
CA TYR A 79 -18.51 -4.33 7.13
C TYR A 79 -16.98 -4.25 7.27
N TYR A 80 -16.24 -4.48 6.20
CA TYR A 80 -14.78 -4.54 6.18
C TYR A 80 -14.16 -5.63 7.09
N VAL A 81 -14.95 -6.62 7.53
CA VAL A 81 -14.47 -7.69 8.44
C VAL A 81 -13.20 -8.37 7.92
N PRO A 82 -13.11 -8.76 6.63
CA PRO A 82 -11.86 -9.38 6.13
C PRO A 82 -10.64 -8.46 6.23
N LEU A 83 -10.81 -7.13 6.08
CA LEU A 83 -9.70 -6.18 6.24
C LEU A 83 -9.22 -6.12 7.71
N ILE A 84 -10.15 -6.18 8.66
CA ILE A 84 -9.80 -6.22 10.09
C ILE A 84 -8.98 -7.49 10.37
N VAL A 85 -9.43 -8.65 9.85
CA VAL A 85 -8.69 -9.91 10.02
C VAL A 85 -7.30 -9.81 9.38
N LEU A 86 -7.18 -9.26 8.16
CA LEU A 86 -5.89 -9.05 7.52
C LEU A 86 -4.98 -8.10 8.29
N ALA A 87 -5.56 -7.06 8.92
CA ALA A 87 -4.81 -6.10 9.74
C ALA A 87 -4.21 -6.73 11.02
N THR A 88 -4.78 -7.84 11.50
CA THR A 88 -4.25 -8.55 12.70
C THR A 88 -3.16 -9.57 12.35
N ARG A 89 -2.77 -9.73 11.09
CA ARG A 89 -1.83 -10.79 10.64
C ARG A 89 -0.52 -10.84 11.42
N ASN A 90 -0.01 -9.69 11.82
CA ASN A 90 1.26 -9.59 12.54
C ASN A 90 1.18 -10.17 13.96
N PHE A 91 -0.02 -10.37 14.49
CA PHE A 91 -0.26 -10.94 15.83
C PHE A 91 -0.63 -12.43 15.79
N TRP A 92 -0.66 -13.08 14.63
CA TRP A 92 -1.07 -14.49 14.53
C TRP A 92 -0.08 -15.47 15.21
N ASN A 93 1.17 -15.04 15.44
CA ASN A 93 2.15 -15.77 16.27
C ASN A 93 2.38 -15.09 17.63
N GLY A 94 1.48 -14.20 18.06
CA GLY A 94 1.62 -13.40 19.27
C GLY A 94 2.29 -12.05 19.05
N ALA A 95 2.52 -11.32 20.13
CA ALA A 95 3.13 -9.99 20.11
C ALA A 95 4.42 -9.95 20.93
N ALA A 96 5.37 -9.12 20.51
CA ALA A 96 6.64 -8.86 21.19
C ALA A 96 7.04 -7.38 21.04
N ILE A 97 7.89 -6.90 21.93
CA ILE A 97 8.55 -5.59 21.80
C ILE A 97 9.93 -5.86 21.21
N ASN A 98 10.13 -5.47 19.96
CA ASN A 98 11.32 -5.83 19.19
C ASN A 98 12.37 -4.73 19.11
N LEU A 99 12.00 -3.47 19.37
CA LEU A 99 12.87 -2.31 19.23
C LEU A 99 12.82 -1.42 20.48
N PRO A 100 13.86 -0.63 20.75
CA PRO A 100 13.84 0.46 21.73
C PRO A 100 12.69 1.46 21.42
N ALA A 101 12.26 2.20 22.45
CA ALA A 101 11.10 3.08 22.33
C ALA A 101 11.22 4.13 21.20
N VAL A 102 12.39 4.75 21.04
CA VAL A 102 12.63 5.78 20.00
C VAL A 102 12.53 5.15 18.60
N ASP A 103 13.21 4.00 18.39
CA ASP A 103 13.17 3.28 17.12
C ASP A 103 11.76 2.81 16.79
N THR A 104 11.01 2.33 17.79
CA THR A 104 9.60 1.94 17.65
C THR A 104 8.74 3.11 17.20
N ILE A 105 8.92 4.30 17.79
CA ILE A 105 8.17 5.50 17.38
C ILE A 105 8.52 5.90 15.95
N CYS A 106 9.82 5.93 15.60
CA CYS A 106 10.27 6.24 14.23
C CYS A 106 9.69 5.22 13.23
N TYR A 107 9.70 3.92 13.58
CA TYR A 107 9.09 2.88 12.76
C TYR A 107 7.60 3.13 12.53
N ILE A 108 6.82 3.34 13.59
CA ILE A 108 5.38 3.56 13.49
C ILE A 108 5.08 4.77 12.61
N VAL A 109 5.77 5.91 12.82
CA VAL A 109 5.60 7.11 12.00
C VAL A 109 5.92 6.83 10.54
N CYS A 110 7.05 6.16 10.28
CA CYS A 110 7.44 5.75 8.93
C CYS A 110 6.33 4.92 8.27
N MET A 111 5.88 3.86 8.93
CA MET A 111 4.95 2.88 8.39
C MET A 111 3.53 3.42 8.19
N LEU A 112 3.09 4.36 9.03
CA LEU A 112 1.84 5.09 8.79
C LEU A 112 1.92 5.92 7.49
N CYS A 113 3.03 6.60 7.28
CA CYS A 113 3.27 7.38 6.06
C CYS A 113 3.43 6.48 4.82
N VAL A 114 4.14 5.35 4.94
CA VAL A 114 4.29 4.36 3.87
C VAL A 114 2.93 3.90 3.37
N GLY A 115 2.00 3.55 4.27
CA GLY A 115 0.66 3.14 3.88
C GLY A 115 -0.08 4.19 3.04
N PHE A 116 0.07 5.48 3.36
CA PHE A 116 -0.51 6.56 2.53
C PHE A 116 0.24 6.73 1.20
N VAL A 117 1.57 6.82 1.24
CA VAL A 117 2.40 7.10 0.05
C VAL A 117 2.24 6.00 -0.99
N GLU A 118 2.34 4.73 -0.58
CA GLU A 118 2.22 3.59 -1.49
C GLU A 118 0.82 3.46 -2.07
N GLU A 119 -0.24 3.64 -1.26
CA GLU A 119 -1.60 3.60 -1.81
C GLU A 119 -1.83 4.73 -2.82
N MET A 120 -1.33 5.94 -2.54
CA MET A 120 -1.42 7.04 -3.50
C MET A 120 -0.65 6.77 -4.79
N ILE A 121 0.54 6.19 -4.71
CA ILE A 121 1.35 5.86 -5.88
C ILE A 121 0.70 4.73 -6.69
N PHE A 122 0.37 3.59 -6.07
CA PHE A 122 -0.05 2.39 -6.78
C PHE A 122 -1.55 2.40 -7.12
N ARG A 123 -2.44 2.80 -6.19
CA ARG A 123 -3.90 2.82 -6.41
C ARG A 123 -4.38 4.17 -6.92
N GLY A 124 -3.80 5.25 -6.39
CA GLY A 124 -4.08 6.59 -6.87
C GLY A 124 -3.56 6.80 -8.30
N PHE A 125 -2.26 6.96 -8.45
CA PHE A 125 -1.69 7.40 -9.72
C PHE A 125 -1.57 6.28 -10.76
N LEU A 126 -0.87 5.18 -10.44
CA LEU A 126 -0.58 4.11 -11.40
C LEU A 126 -1.87 3.42 -11.89
N PHE A 127 -2.69 2.92 -10.97
CA PHE A 127 -3.94 2.26 -11.34
C PHE A 127 -4.84 3.19 -12.16
N LYS A 128 -5.07 4.43 -11.71
CA LYS A 128 -5.95 5.34 -12.42
C LYS A 128 -5.44 5.75 -13.80
N ALA A 129 -4.13 5.96 -13.94
CA ALA A 129 -3.54 6.27 -15.24
C ALA A 129 -3.80 5.16 -16.27
N ILE A 130 -3.59 3.89 -15.88
CA ILE A 130 -3.77 2.74 -16.78
C ILE A 130 -5.26 2.38 -16.96
N ALA A 131 -6.09 2.60 -15.93
CA ALA A 131 -7.51 2.26 -15.96
C ALA A 131 -8.32 3.08 -16.97
N LYS A 132 -7.80 4.20 -17.46
CA LYS A 132 -8.39 4.99 -18.55
C LYS A 132 -8.51 4.16 -19.83
N ASP A 133 -7.50 3.32 -20.09
CA ASP A 133 -7.44 2.50 -21.29
C ASP A 133 -7.96 1.08 -21.01
N ASN A 134 -7.50 0.46 -19.92
CA ASN A 134 -7.86 -0.92 -19.60
C ASN A 134 -7.86 -1.19 -18.09
N VAL A 135 -9.04 -1.25 -17.51
CA VAL A 135 -9.23 -1.50 -16.07
C VAL A 135 -8.68 -2.85 -15.62
N LYS A 136 -8.80 -3.91 -16.43
CA LYS A 136 -8.29 -5.24 -16.06
C LYS A 136 -6.76 -5.24 -15.99
N MET A 137 -6.12 -4.65 -16.99
CA MET A 137 -4.67 -4.48 -16.98
C MET A 137 -4.22 -3.59 -15.82
N ALA A 138 -4.93 -2.51 -15.54
CA ALA A 138 -4.62 -1.63 -14.42
C ALA A 138 -4.64 -2.36 -13.08
N ILE A 139 -5.65 -3.23 -12.85
CA ILE A 139 -5.75 -4.07 -11.64
C ILE A 139 -4.51 -4.96 -11.51
N VAL A 140 -4.14 -5.67 -12.58
CA VAL A 140 -3.01 -6.61 -12.56
C VAL A 140 -1.69 -5.84 -12.38
N ILE A 141 -1.43 -4.83 -13.18
CA ILE A 141 -0.18 -4.07 -13.15
C ILE A 141 0.00 -3.41 -11.77
N SER A 142 -1.02 -2.71 -11.26
CA SER A 142 -0.94 -2.06 -9.95
C SER A 142 -0.64 -3.06 -8.84
N SER A 143 -1.30 -4.23 -8.83
CA SER A 143 -1.14 -5.23 -7.78
C SER A 143 0.21 -5.94 -7.85
N VAL A 144 0.63 -6.34 -9.05
CA VAL A 144 1.91 -7.06 -9.26
C VAL A 144 3.09 -6.11 -9.02
N THR A 145 3.06 -4.90 -9.57
CA THR A 145 4.13 -3.91 -9.38
C THR A 145 4.31 -3.55 -7.92
N PHE A 146 3.20 -3.38 -7.18
CA PHE A 146 3.22 -3.16 -5.74
C PHE A 146 3.93 -4.31 -5.00
N GLY A 147 3.56 -5.55 -5.27
CA GLY A 147 4.20 -6.71 -4.63
C GLY A 147 5.67 -6.85 -5.01
N LEU A 148 6.02 -6.65 -6.29
CA LEU A 148 7.41 -6.71 -6.75
C LEU A 148 8.30 -5.63 -6.12
N GLY A 149 7.74 -4.48 -5.70
CA GLY A 149 8.46 -3.47 -4.96
C GLY A 149 9.15 -3.99 -3.69
N HIS A 150 8.59 -5.04 -3.08
CA HIS A 150 9.16 -5.67 -1.88
C HIS A 150 10.46 -6.46 -2.15
N LEU A 151 10.80 -6.74 -3.43
CA LEU A 151 12.10 -7.32 -3.79
C LEU A 151 13.26 -6.37 -3.43
N LEU A 152 13.01 -5.07 -3.36
CA LEU A 152 14.01 -4.10 -2.91
C LEU A 152 14.50 -4.37 -1.48
N ASN A 153 13.71 -5.06 -0.65
CA ASN A 153 14.12 -5.44 0.70
C ASN A 153 15.37 -6.34 0.69
N LEU A 154 15.54 -7.18 -0.35
CA LEU A 154 16.74 -8.02 -0.49
C LEU A 154 18.00 -7.19 -0.75
N VAL A 155 17.86 -6.08 -1.48
CA VAL A 155 18.98 -5.19 -1.83
C VAL A 155 19.25 -4.18 -0.71
N ASN A 156 18.20 -3.77 0.00
CA ASN A 156 18.28 -2.75 1.05
C ASN A 156 18.67 -3.30 2.43
N GLY A 157 19.17 -4.55 2.53
CA GLY A 157 19.71 -5.08 3.77
C GLY A 157 18.67 -5.37 4.86
N SER A 158 17.47 -5.79 4.50
CA SER A 158 16.42 -6.15 5.47
C SER A 158 16.75 -7.37 6.34
N GLY A 159 17.80 -8.13 6.00
CA GLY A 159 18.16 -9.39 6.66
C GLY A 159 17.23 -10.57 6.33
N ALA A 160 16.16 -10.35 5.55
CA ALA A 160 15.25 -11.41 5.14
C ALA A 160 15.91 -12.38 4.16
N THR A 161 15.67 -13.67 4.33
CA THR A 161 16.06 -14.69 3.36
C THR A 161 15.27 -14.55 2.06
N LEU A 162 15.78 -15.12 0.96
CA LEU A 162 15.06 -15.11 -0.32
C LEU A 162 13.65 -15.73 -0.20
N SER A 163 13.51 -16.83 0.54
CA SER A 163 12.23 -17.49 0.75
C SER A 163 11.23 -16.63 1.54
N GLU A 164 11.67 -15.97 2.60
CA GLU A 164 10.83 -15.04 3.36
C GLU A 164 10.40 -13.83 2.51
N ASN A 165 11.32 -13.28 1.73
CA ASN A 165 11.03 -12.19 0.83
C ASN A 165 10.03 -12.59 -0.27
N LEU A 166 10.18 -13.78 -0.87
CA LEU A 166 9.21 -14.29 -1.84
C LEU A 166 7.83 -14.51 -1.23
N LEU A 167 7.74 -15.00 0.01
CA LEU A 167 6.47 -15.06 0.75
C LEU A 167 5.87 -13.67 0.95
N GLN A 168 6.70 -12.68 1.31
CA GLN A 168 6.26 -11.30 1.44
C GLN A 168 5.72 -10.74 0.11
N VAL A 169 6.45 -10.93 -1.00
CA VAL A 169 6.04 -10.50 -2.34
C VAL A 169 4.69 -11.09 -2.73
N THR A 170 4.53 -12.41 -2.57
CA THR A 170 3.27 -13.07 -2.91
C THR A 170 2.10 -12.57 -2.05
N GLY A 171 2.32 -12.35 -0.75
CA GLY A 171 1.32 -11.75 0.15
C GLY A 171 0.96 -10.33 -0.24
N ALA A 172 1.97 -9.53 -0.57
CA ALA A 172 1.75 -8.15 -1.01
C ALA A 172 0.98 -8.08 -2.33
N VAL A 173 1.25 -8.98 -3.30
CA VAL A 173 0.46 -9.09 -4.52
C VAL A 173 -1.00 -9.41 -4.20
N ALA A 174 -1.27 -10.40 -3.32
CA ALA A 174 -2.63 -10.78 -2.96
C ALA A 174 -3.40 -9.63 -2.28
N ILE A 175 -2.78 -8.94 -1.31
CA ILE A 175 -3.34 -7.75 -0.68
C ILE A 175 -3.50 -6.62 -1.72
N GLY A 176 -2.55 -6.51 -2.65
CA GLY A 176 -2.60 -5.59 -3.77
C GLY A 176 -3.87 -5.71 -4.58
N PHE A 177 -4.26 -6.93 -4.92
CA PHE A 177 -5.54 -7.21 -5.62
C PHE A 177 -6.75 -6.82 -4.78
N VAL A 178 -6.76 -7.13 -3.47
CA VAL A 178 -7.86 -6.72 -2.58
C VAL A 178 -8.01 -5.21 -2.58
N PHE A 179 -6.92 -4.47 -2.36
CA PHE A 179 -6.96 -3.02 -2.25
C PHE A 179 -7.36 -2.33 -3.55
N VAL A 180 -6.85 -2.79 -4.70
CA VAL A 180 -7.23 -2.18 -5.97
C VAL A 180 -8.70 -2.45 -6.31
N ILE A 181 -9.22 -3.65 -6.00
CA ILE A 181 -10.65 -3.98 -6.20
C ILE A 181 -11.53 -3.17 -5.24
N LEU A 182 -11.13 -3.07 -3.96
CA LEU A 182 -11.81 -2.28 -2.96
C LEU A 182 -11.91 -0.81 -3.37
N TYR A 183 -10.80 -0.23 -3.81
CA TYR A 183 -10.75 1.13 -4.32
C TYR A 183 -11.59 1.32 -5.59
N TYR A 184 -11.41 0.46 -6.59
CA TYR A 184 -12.13 0.53 -7.85
C TYR A 184 -13.65 0.40 -7.68
N ARG A 185 -14.11 -0.48 -6.77
CA ARG A 185 -15.53 -0.70 -6.52
C ARG A 185 -16.14 0.31 -5.55
N GLY A 186 -15.35 0.76 -4.58
CA GLY A 186 -15.81 1.67 -3.52
C GLY A 186 -15.63 3.15 -3.83
N GLY A 187 -14.73 3.51 -4.74
CA GLY A 187 -14.42 4.89 -5.07
C GLY A 187 -13.62 5.65 -4.00
N SER A 188 -13.32 5.00 -2.86
CA SER A 188 -12.53 5.58 -1.78
C SER A 188 -11.24 4.79 -1.55
N ILE A 189 -10.12 5.50 -1.47
CA ILE A 189 -8.82 4.92 -1.14
C ILE A 189 -8.59 4.79 0.37
N LEU A 190 -9.40 5.47 1.19
CA LEU A 190 -9.21 5.54 2.65
C LEU A 190 -9.18 4.18 3.33
N PRO A 191 -10.09 3.21 3.02
CA PRO A 191 -10.01 1.89 3.63
C PRO A 191 -8.70 1.17 3.31
N CYS A 192 -8.15 1.34 2.10
CA CYS A 192 -6.86 0.77 1.71
C CYS A 192 -5.73 1.41 2.52
N VAL A 193 -5.67 2.74 2.57
CA VAL A 193 -4.66 3.50 3.34
C VAL A 193 -4.69 3.08 4.82
N ILE A 194 -5.88 3.07 5.45
CA ILE A 194 -6.01 2.73 6.87
C ILE A 194 -5.53 1.28 7.13
N THR A 195 -6.03 0.32 6.34
CA THR A 195 -5.67 -1.09 6.53
C THR A 195 -4.17 -1.32 6.27
N HIS A 196 -3.62 -0.73 5.22
CA HIS A 196 -2.21 -0.84 4.88
C HIS A 196 -1.33 -0.24 5.99
N SER A 197 -1.64 0.97 6.44
CA SER A 197 -0.93 1.61 7.54
C SER A 197 -0.98 0.77 8.83
N LEU A 198 -2.14 0.17 9.15
CA LEU A 198 -2.28 -0.70 10.31
C LEU A 198 -1.43 -1.97 10.19
N ILE A 199 -1.46 -2.64 9.03
CA ILE A 199 -0.62 -3.82 8.77
C ILE A 199 0.87 -3.46 8.95
N ASN A 200 1.30 -2.37 8.35
CA ASN A 200 2.70 -1.98 8.37
C ASN A 200 3.15 -1.55 9.77
N MET A 201 2.42 -0.65 10.44
CA MET A 201 2.84 -0.14 11.74
C MET A 201 2.83 -1.21 12.84
N THR A 202 1.94 -2.21 12.75
CA THR A 202 1.86 -3.28 13.76
C THR A 202 2.94 -4.34 13.58
N SER A 203 3.64 -4.38 12.45
CA SER A 203 4.69 -5.38 12.21
C SER A 203 5.89 -5.24 13.14
N VAL A 204 6.13 -4.05 13.72
CA VAL A 204 7.16 -3.85 14.75
C VAL A 204 6.90 -4.68 16.02
N PHE A 205 5.64 -5.08 16.24
CA PHE A 205 5.23 -5.88 17.39
C PHE A 205 5.01 -7.36 17.06
N ALA A 206 5.34 -7.80 15.84
CA ALA A 206 5.20 -9.20 15.46
C ALA A 206 6.16 -10.08 16.26
N ASN A 207 5.66 -11.17 16.82
CA ASN A 207 6.50 -12.14 17.52
C ASN A 207 7.10 -13.12 16.52
N GLU A 208 8.42 -13.07 16.35
CA GLU A 208 9.19 -13.95 15.47
C GLU A 208 9.68 -15.22 16.20
N THR A 209 9.53 -15.29 17.53
CA THR A 209 10.00 -16.44 18.32
C THR A 209 9.22 -17.69 17.98
N GLY A 210 9.94 -18.75 17.59
CA GLY A 210 9.33 -20.03 17.19
C GLY A 210 8.46 -19.96 15.92
N LEU A 211 8.62 -18.89 15.11
CA LEU A 211 7.96 -18.76 13.82
C LEU A 211 8.74 -19.53 12.74
N THR A 212 8.44 -20.82 12.62
CA THR A 212 9.07 -21.70 11.62
C THR A 212 8.58 -21.39 10.20
N MET A 213 9.30 -21.87 9.19
CA MET A 213 8.90 -21.68 7.79
C MET A 213 7.53 -22.29 7.49
N GLU A 214 7.19 -23.45 8.10
CA GLU A 214 5.89 -24.06 7.94
C GLU A 214 4.75 -23.19 8.46
N LYS A 215 4.96 -22.53 9.63
CA LYS A 215 3.99 -21.57 10.16
C LYS A 215 3.85 -20.35 9.26
N ARG A 216 4.97 -19.81 8.72
CA ARG A 216 4.95 -18.69 7.76
C ARG A 216 4.14 -19.05 6.52
N ILE A 217 4.35 -20.24 5.96
CA ILE A 217 3.59 -20.77 4.81
C ILE A 217 2.11 -20.91 5.17
N LEU A 218 1.78 -21.49 6.34
CA LEU A 218 0.40 -21.64 6.78
C LEU A 218 -0.30 -20.27 6.89
N PHE A 219 0.33 -19.29 7.52
CA PHE A 219 -0.23 -17.94 7.63
C PHE A 219 -0.38 -17.27 6.27
N GLN A 220 0.54 -17.54 5.35
CA GLN A 220 0.44 -17.06 3.98
C GLN A 220 -0.74 -17.68 3.21
N ILE A 221 -0.99 -18.98 3.40
CA ILE A 221 -2.15 -19.66 2.81
C ILE A 221 -3.45 -19.06 3.36
N ILE A 222 -3.55 -18.87 4.67
CA ILE A 222 -4.71 -18.25 5.31
C ILE A 222 -4.95 -16.84 4.74
N LEU A 223 -3.89 -16.02 4.62
CA LEU A 223 -3.97 -14.70 4.02
C LEU A 223 -4.49 -14.77 2.58
N PHE A 224 -3.97 -15.70 1.78
CA PHE A 224 -4.40 -15.89 0.40
C PHE A 224 -5.89 -16.27 0.30
N VAL A 225 -6.34 -17.21 1.12
CA VAL A 225 -7.75 -17.64 1.14
C VAL A 225 -8.67 -16.47 1.48
N ILE A 226 -8.30 -15.67 2.50
CA ILE A 226 -9.07 -14.48 2.89
C ILE A 226 -9.06 -13.44 1.78
N ALA A 227 -7.87 -13.14 1.21
CA ALA A 227 -7.71 -12.12 0.18
C ALA A 227 -8.49 -12.46 -1.09
N VAL A 228 -8.32 -13.69 -1.60
CA VAL A 228 -8.99 -14.16 -2.81
C VAL A 228 -10.50 -14.26 -2.59
N GLY A 229 -10.94 -14.82 -1.46
CA GLY A 229 -12.36 -14.93 -1.11
C GLY A 229 -13.01 -13.56 -1.02
N TYR A 230 -12.37 -12.61 -0.33
CA TYR A 230 -12.89 -11.24 -0.20
C TYR A 230 -12.91 -10.50 -1.54
N ALA A 231 -11.83 -10.56 -2.33
CA ALA A 231 -11.78 -9.97 -3.67
C ALA A 231 -12.89 -10.54 -4.58
N PHE A 232 -13.13 -11.84 -4.52
CA PHE A 232 -14.22 -12.50 -5.26
C PHE A 232 -15.59 -11.96 -4.83
N VAL A 233 -15.87 -11.91 -3.53
CA VAL A 233 -17.13 -11.38 -3.01
C VAL A 233 -17.34 -9.92 -3.45
N LEU A 234 -16.32 -9.06 -3.30
CA LEU A 234 -16.39 -7.66 -3.72
C LEU A 234 -16.70 -7.53 -5.23
N THR A 235 -16.08 -8.36 -6.07
CA THR A 235 -16.32 -8.30 -7.51
C THR A 235 -17.73 -8.75 -7.91
N LYS A 236 -18.37 -9.60 -7.13
CA LYS A 236 -19.73 -10.10 -7.38
C LYS A 236 -20.82 -9.22 -6.76
N THR A 237 -20.54 -8.58 -5.63
CA THR A 237 -21.56 -7.86 -4.85
C THR A 237 -21.57 -6.35 -5.06
N LEU A 238 -20.46 -5.78 -5.49
CA LEU A 238 -20.35 -4.33 -5.69
C LEU A 238 -20.48 -3.93 -7.17
N PRO A 239 -21.10 -2.77 -7.47
CA PRO A 239 -21.18 -2.27 -8.83
C PRO A 239 -19.80 -1.95 -9.41
N LYS A 240 -19.67 -2.06 -10.73
CA LYS A 240 -18.51 -1.49 -11.42
C LYS A 240 -18.65 0.03 -11.39
N GLN A 241 -17.61 0.76 -11.02
CA GLN A 241 -17.60 2.20 -11.22
C GLN A 241 -17.53 2.49 -12.72
N GLN A 242 -18.35 3.42 -13.18
CA GLN A 242 -18.23 3.93 -14.55
C GLN A 242 -16.92 4.72 -14.62
N THR A 243 -16.07 4.39 -15.59
CA THR A 243 -14.93 5.26 -15.94
C THR A 243 -15.54 6.57 -16.41
N VAL A 244 -15.28 7.65 -15.69
CA VAL A 244 -15.70 9.00 -16.12
C VAL A 244 -14.90 9.29 -17.39
N ASN A 245 -15.57 9.19 -18.54
CA ASN A 245 -15.04 9.71 -19.80
C ASN A 245 -15.02 11.24 -19.68
N THR A 246 -13.84 11.80 -19.41
CA THR A 246 -13.59 13.24 -19.32
C THR A 246 -13.66 13.96 -20.68
N ASN A 247 -14.28 13.36 -21.69
CA ASN A 247 -14.38 13.93 -23.04
C ASN A 247 -15.63 14.76 -23.31
N ASN A 248 -16.48 15.06 -22.29
CA ASN A 248 -17.74 15.77 -22.53
C ASN A 248 -17.86 17.17 -21.93
N ASP A 249 -16.80 17.76 -21.38
CA ASP A 249 -16.85 19.13 -20.85
C ASP A 249 -15.88 20.09 -21.55
N VAL A 250 -15.85 20.06 -22.90
CA VAL A 250 -15.30 21.14 -23.72
C VAL A 250 -16.31 21.42 -24.84
N ASN A 251 -17.32 22.19 -24.50
CA ASN A 251 -18.07 23.02 -25.44
C ASN A 251 -18.43 24.32 -24.74
#